data_6b63b95608f3cfb251fc48e5fdc0cf83
#
_entry.id   6b63b95608f3cfb251fc48e5fdc0cf83
#
_cell.length_a   1.000
_cell.length_b   1.000
_cell.length_c   1.000
_cell.angle_alpha   90.00
_cell.angle_beta   90.00
_cell.angle_gamma   90.00
#
_symmetry.space_group_name_H-M   'P 1'
#
loop_
_entity.id
_entity.type
_entity.pdbx_description
1 polymer ?
#
loop_
_entity_poly.entity_id
_entity_poly.type
_entity_poly.pdbx_seq_one_letter_code
_entity_poly.pdbx_strand_id
1 'polypeptide(L)'
;AALTLAKTGLKPLIFERGADVDSRQKAVDKFFNGGDLDTNSNVQFGEGGAGTFSDGKLTTRLNDELMADIIEIFVEAGAPEEIRYLQKPHIGTDKPRVIVKNIREKIIALGGKVFFNAQITDIECRNSTVEAVIINGEQRVETDSLFLAIGHSARDTYEMLMNRGIEMESKAFAIGVRIEHPQEFIDKSQYGVDFNKIDKMAIDFDFFNIIFPYLS
;
A
#
# COMPACT_ATOMS: atom_id res chain seq x y z
N ALA A 1 -12.01 4.46 -3.20
CA ALA A 1 -12.86 5.54 -2.70
C ALA A 1 -12.67 6.83 -3.53
N ALA A 2 -11.49 7.49 -3.50
CA ALA A 2 -11.32 8.82 -4.11
C ALA A 2 -11.61 8.86 -5.61
N LEU A 3 -11.13 7.89 -6.40
CA LEU A 3 -11.43 7.83 -7.84
C LEU A 3 -12.93 7.62 -8.09
N THR A 4 -13.60 6.79 -7.30
CA THR A 4 -15.04 6.57 -7.40
C THR A 4 -15.80 7.87 -7.11
N LEU A 5 -15.46 8.57 -6.03
CA LEU A 5 -16.03 9.87 -5.70
C LEU A 5 -15.80 10.89 -6.82
N ALA A 6 -14.60 10.95 -7.38
CA ALA A 6 -14.31 11.86 -8.49
C ALA A 6 -15.14 11.53 -9.76
N LYS A 7 -15.31 10.24 -10.08
CA LYS A 7 -16.18 9.78 -11.19
C LYS A 7 -17.64 10.17 -11.00
N THR A 8 -18.12 10.33 -9.76
CA THR A 8 -19.51 10.81 -9.49
C THR A 8 -19.64 12.34 -9.45
N GLY A 9 -18.56 13.07 -9.78
CA GLY A 9 -18.57 14.55 -9.80
C GLY A 9 -18.23 15.21 -8.46
N LEU A 10 -17.98 14.43 -7.41
CA LEU A 10 -17.43 14.96 -6.16
C LEU A 10 -15.96 15.34 -6.34
N LYS A 11 -15.48 16.23 -5.48
CA LYS A 11 -14.11 16.74 -5.53
C LYS A 11 -13.33 16.30 -4.29
N PRO A 12 -12.89 15.03 -4.22
CA PRO A 12 -12.21 14.54 -3.04
C PRO A 12 -10.87 15.27 -2.82
N LEU A 13 -10.55 15.51 -1.55
CA LEU A 13 -9.23 15.94 -1.11
C LEU A 13 -8.50 14.70 -0.55
N ILE A 14 -7.32 14.42 -1.05
CA ILE A 14 -6.49 13.30 -0.61
C ILE A 14 -5.26 13.87 0.07
N PHE A 15 -5.02 13.46 1.32
CA PHE A 15 -3.85 13.82 2.08
C PHE A 15 -2.99 12.59 2.30
N GLU A 16 -1.75 12.63 1.82
CA GLU A 16 -0.75 11.59 1.99
C GLU A 16 0.42 12.17 2.80
N ARG A 17 0.77 11.49 3.91
CA ARG A 17 1.86 11.95 4.78
C ARG A 17 3.22 11.96 4.10
N GLY A 18 3.45 10.98 3.20
CA GLY A 18 4.69 10.86 2.45
C GLY A 18 4.68 11.61 1.14
N ALA A 19 5.72 11.39 0.37
CA ALA A 19 5.92 12.02 -0.93
C ALA A 19 5.16 11.30 -2.05
N ASP A 20 5.09 11.95 -3.20
CA ASP A 20 4.69 11.33 -4.47
C ASP A 20 5.61 10.14 -4.83
N VAL A 21 5.16 9.28 -5.71
CA VAL A 21 5.84 8.00 -6.00
C VAL A 21 7.27 8.19 -6.55
N ASP A 22 7.51 9.25 -7.31
CA ASP A 22 8.84 9.51 -7.90
C ASP A 22 9.83 10.00 -6.83
N SER A 23 9.40 10.89 -5.94
CA SER A 23 10.19 11.40 -4.80
C SER A 23 10.39 10.32 -3.75
N ARG A 24 9.35 9.52 -3.49
CA ARG A 24 9.37 8.38 -2.58
C ARG A 24 10.39 7.33 -3.00
N GLN A 25 10.51 7.04 -4.31
CA GLN A 25 11.55 6.12 -4.82
C GLN A 25 12.95 6.56 -4.40
N LYS A 26 13.26 7.87 -4.53
CA LYS A 26 14.56 8.40 -4.14
C LYS A 26 14.84 8.23 -2.64
N ALA A 27 13.83 8.43 -1.80
CA ALA A 27 13.95 8.23 -0.34
C ALA A 27 14.20 6.74 -0.01
N VAL A 28 13.50 5.83 -0.67
CA VAL A 28 13.68 4.39 -0.51
C VAL A 28 15.06 3.94 -0.98
N ASP A 29 15.50 4.39 -2.16
CA ASP A 29 16.83 4.08 -2.69
C ASP A 29 17.94 4.60 -1.78
N LYS A 30 17.80 5.84 -1.25
CA LYS A 30 18.74 6.41 -0.29
C LYS A 30 18.86 5.52 0.95
N PHE A 31 17.75 5.08 1.52
CA PHE A 31 17.74 4.22 2.69
C PHE A 31 18.42 2.87 2.43
N PHE A 32 18.08 2.20 1.33
CA PHE A 32 18.71 0.92 0.97
C PHE A 32 20.20 1.02 0.62
N ASN A 33 20.67 2.20 0.24
CA ASN A 33 22.10 2.48 0.05
C ASN A 33 22.81 2.97 1.32
N GLY A 34 22.24 2.73 2.51
CA GLY A 34 22.86 3.02 3.80
C GLY A 34 22.62 4.46 4.31
N GLY A 35 21.71 5.21 3.70
CA GLY A 35 21.29 6.51 4.21
C GLY A 35 20.23 6.41 5.31
N ASP A 36 19.87 7.55 5.88
CA ASP A 36 18.86 7.63 6.94
C ASP A 36 17.47 7.29 6.42
N LEU A 37 16.68 6.63 7.29
CA LEU A 37 15.26 6.37 7.04
C LEU A 37 14.45 7.68 7.17
N ASP A 38 13.73 8.04 6.10
CA ASP A 38 12.67 9.03 6.20
C ASP A 38 11.43 8.39 6.83
N THR A 39 11.06 8.82 8.03
CA THR A 39 9.94 8.25 8.78
C THR A 39 8.58 8.55 8.17
N ASN A 40 8.47 9.55 7.31
CA ASN A 40 7.24 9.96 6.66
C ASN A 40 7.15 9.49 5.19
N SER A 41 8.29 9.20 4.54
CA SER A 41 8.32 8.77 3.15
C SER A 41 9.28 7.59 2.95
N ASN A 42 8.76 6.37 2.91
CA ASN A 42 9.54 5.13 2.90
C ASN A 42 8.74 3.99 2.25
N VAL A 43 9.11 2.72 2.47
CA VAL A 43 8.38 1.55 1.93
C VAL A 43 6.98 1.37 2.52
N GLN A 44 6.63 2.04 3.62
CA GLN A 44 5.30 1.95 4.25
C GLN A 44 4.43 3.16 3.90
N PHE A 45 5.00 4.35 3.89
CA PHE A 45 4.30 5.62 3.71
C PHE A 45 4.69 6.30 2.39
N GLY A 46 3.77 7.04 1.83
CA GLY A 46 3.87 7.70 0.55
C GLY A 46 2.87 7.17 -0.47
N GLU A 47 2.80 7.80 -1.61
CA GLU A 47 1.84 7.49 -2.66
C GLU A 47 1.79 6.00 -3.01
N GLY A 48 0.59 5.42 -3.00
CA GLY A 48 0.32 4.02 -3.28
C GLY A 48 0.57 3.05 -2.10
N GLY A 49 1.02 3.56 -0.94
CA GLY A 49 1.22 2.77 0.27
C GLY A 49 2.29 1.68 0.13
N ALA A 50 2.27 0.69 1.02
CA ALA A 50 3.27 -0.40 1.04
C ALA A 50 3.26 -1.27 -0.23
N GLY A 51 2.11 -1.35 -0.93
CA GLY A 51 1.98 -2.13 -2.16
C GLY A 51 2.83 -1.63 -3.33
N THR A 52 3.18 -0.33 -3.35
CA THR A 52 3.95 0.29 -4.44
C THR A 52 5.36 -0.31 -4.60
N PHE A 53 5.96 -0.77 -3.49
CA PHE A 53 7.30 -1.37 -3.46
C PHE A 53 7.26 -2.87 -3.19
N SER A 54 6.11 -3.51 -3.43
CA SER A 54 5.95 -4.96 -3.38
C SER A 54 6.22 -5.58 -4.75
N ASP A 55 6.14 -6.91 -4.81
CA ASP A 55 6.19 -7.67 -6.08
C ASP A 55 4.91 -7.55 -6.91
N GLY A 56 3.96 -6.73 -6.48
CA GLY A 56 2.72 -6.47 -7.21
C GLY A 56 1.69 -7.61 -7.17
N LYS A 57 1.76 -8.48 -6.16
CA LYS A 57 0.74 -9.50 -5.94
C LYS A 57 -0.61 -8.87 -5.63
N LEU A 58 -1.61 -9.20 -6.42
CA LEU A 58 -3.01 -8.81 -6.20
C LEU A 58 -3.77 -9.99 -5.60
N THR A 59 -3.70 -10.15 -4.28
CA THR A 59 -4.43 -11.20 -3.58
C THR A 59 -5.34 -10.60 -2.53
N THR A 60 -6.57 -11.09 -2.48
CA THR A 60 -7.54 -10.75 -1.44
C THR A 60 -8.27 -11.99 -0.97
N ARG A 61 -8.76 -11.96 0.26
CA ARG A 61 -9.67 -12.99 0.79
C ARG A 61 -11.15 -12.59 0.66
N LEU A 62 -11.39 -11.40 0.12
CA LEU A 62 -12.76 -10.95 -0.16
C LEU A 62 -13.24 -11.59 -1.46
N ASN A 63 -14.47 -12.05 -1.43
CA ASN A 63 -15.21 -12.46 -2.62
C ASN A 63 -16.38 -11.49 -2.75
N ASP A 64 -16.19 -10.43 -3.54
CA ASP A 64 -17.11 -9.32 -3.69
C ASP A 64 -17.23 -8.95 -5.18
N GLU A 65 -18.44 -8.65 -5.62
CA GLU A 65 -18.70 -8.27 -7.02
C GLU A 65 -17.89 -7.04 -7.48
N LEU A 66 -17.60 -6.12 -6.54
CA LEU A 66 -16.77 -4.93 -6.79
C LEU A 66 -15.30 -5.24 -7.12
N MET A 67 -14.85 -6.48 -6.94
CA MET A 67 -13.48 -6.87 -7.27
C MET A 67 -13.19 -6.72 -8.77
N ALA A 68 -14.16 -7.03 -9.63
CA ALA A 68 -14.04 -6.87 -11.06
C ALA A 68 -13.81 -5.39 -11.44
N ASP A 69 -14.53 -4.48 -10.81
CA ASP A 69 -14.40 -3.03 -11.04
C ASP A 69 -13.01 -2.52 -10.62
N ILE A 70 -12.46 -3.05 -9.51
CA ILE A 70 -11.12 -2.68 -9.04
C ILE A 70 -10.05 -3.16 -10.04
N ILE A 71 -10.16 -4.39 -10.51
CA ILE A 71 -9.26 -4.94 -11.54
C ILE A 71 -9.31 -4.09 -12.81
N GLU A 72 -10.51 -3.71 -13.24
CA GLU A 72 -10.69 -2.86 -14.42
C GLU A 72 -10.03 -1.48 -14.24
N ILE A 73 -10.17 -0.86 -13.07
CA ILE A 73 -9.48 0.39 -12.75
C ILE A 73 -7.97 0.22 -12.87
N PHE A 74 -7.40 -0.89 -12.42
CA PHE A 74 -5.96 -1.13 -12.53
C PHE A 74 -5.53 -1.33 -13.99
N VAL A 75 -6.29 -2.06 -14.79
CA VAL A 75 -6.01 -2.25 -16.23
C VAL A 75 -6.10 -0.91 -16.97
N GLU A 76 -7.16 -0.11 -16.74
CA GLU A 76 -7.28 1.25 -17.27
C GLU A 76 -6.09 2.14 -16.87
N ALA A 77 -5.49 1.90 -15.71
CA ALA A 77 -4.34 2.64 -15.21
C ALA A 77 -2.98 2.07 -15.68
N GLY A 78 -2.97 1.00 -16.50
CA GLY A 78 -1.76 0.44 -17.11
C GLY A 78 -1.29 -0.88 -16.53
N ALA A 79 -2.12 -1.58 -15.75
CA ALA A 79 -1.84 -2.95 -15.36
C ALA A 79 -1.95 -3.91 -16.56
N PRO A 80 -1.28 -5.06 -16.53
CA PRO A 80 -1.43 -6.09 -17.57
C PRO A 80 -2.87 -6.57 -17.67
N GLU A 81 -3.35 -6.81 -18.90
CA GLU A 81 -4.72 -7.30 -19.12
C GLU A 81 -4.97 -8.68 -18.52
N GLU A 82 -3.92 -9.48 -18.36
CA GLU A 82 -3.98 -10.82 -17.80
C GLU A 82 -4.50 -10.88 -16.36
N ILE A 83 -4.41 -9.77 -15.61
CA ILE A 83 -4.93 -9.72 -14.23
C ILE A 83 -6.44 -9.90 -14.17
N ARG A 84 -7.17 -9.74 -15.28
CA ARG A 84 -8.62 -9.95 -15.35
C ARG A 84 -9.04 -11.42 -15.16
N TYR A 85 -8.16 -12.36 -15.54
CA TYR A 85 -8.51 -13.80 -15.58
C TYR A 85 -7.54 -14.69 -14.79
N LEU A 86 -6.39 -14.19 -14.36
CA LEU A 86 -5.47 -14.97 -13.53
C LEU A 86 -5.98 -15.09 -12.10
N GLN A 87 -5.90 -16.29 -11.51
CA GLN A 87 -6.33 -16.55 -10.12
C GLN A 87 -5.47 -15.83 -9.09
N LYS A 88 -4.18 -15.66 -9.38
CA LYS A 88 -3.21 -14.97 -8.51
C LYS A 88 -2.40 -14.00 -9.34
N PRO A 89 -3.00 -12.90 -9.78
CA PRO A 89 -2.34 -12.00 -10.69
C PRO A 89 -1.18 -11.26 -10.02
N HIS A 90 -0.11 -11.09 -10.80
CA HIS A 90 1.03 -10.26 -10.46
C HIS A 90 1.10 -9.09 -11.43
N ILE A 91 1.22 -7.88 -10.90
CA ILE A 91 1.43 -6.69 -11.73
C ILE A 91 2.92 -6.54 -12.10
N GLY A 92 3.81 -7.14 -11.30
CA GLY A 92 5.26 -6.93 -11.38
C GLY A 92 5.73 -5.78 -10.50
N THR A 93 7.03 -5.61 -10.34
CA THR A 93 7.63 -4.64 -9.40
C THR A 93 7.62 -3.19 -9.93
N ASP A 94 7.66 -3.01 -11.25
CA ASP A 94 7.79 -1.68 -11.87
C ASP A 94 6.44 -1.00 -12.13
N LYS A 95 5.42 -1.78 -12.45
CA LYS A 95 4.11 -1.27 -12.85
C LYS A 95 3.29 -0.62 -11.74
N PRO A 96 3.33 -1.05 -10.46
CA PRO A 96 2.54 -0.42 -9.41
C PRO A 96 2.74 1.09 -9.32
N ARG A 97 3.97 1.58 -9.54
CA ARG A 97 4.29 3.01 -9.53
C ARG A 97 3.59 3.77 -10.65
N VAL A 98 3.59 3.21 -11.84
CA VAL A 98 2.91 3.80 -13.01
C VAL A 98 1.40 3.83 -12.79
N ILE A 99 0.83 2.73 -12.29
CA ILE A 99 -0.60 2.60 -12.03
C ILE A 99 -1.08 3.63 -11.01
N VAL A 100 -0.41 3.76 -9.86
CA VAL A 100 -0.84 4.71 -8.83
C VAL A 100 -0.74 6.14 -9.33
N LYS A 101 0.31 6.49 -10.09
CA LYS A 101 0.47 7.80 -10.73
C LYS A 101 -0.67 8.09 -11.71
N ASN A 102 -1.00 7.15 -12.58
CA ASN A 102 -2.09 7.30 -13.54
C ASN A 102 -3.46 7.45 -12.85
N ILE A 103 -3.69 6.70 -11.76
CA ILE A 103 -4.91 6.86 -10.95
C ILE A 103 -4.96 8.26 -10.32
N ARG A 104 -3.87 8.75 -9.75
CA ARG A 104 -3.78 10.12 -9.22
C ARG A 104 -4.10 11.16 -10.28
N GLU A 105 -3.47 11.07 -11.44
CA GLU A 105 -3.67 12.01 -12.55
C GLU A 105 -5.14 12.00 -13.02
N LYS A 106 -5.76 10.82 -13.07
CA LYS A 106 -7.19 10.68 -13.38
C LYS A 106 -8.09 11.35 -12.32
N ILE A 107 -7.76 11.21 -11.04
CA ILE A 107 -8.50 11.89 -9.95
C ILE A 107 -8.39 13.41 -10.09
N ILE A 108 -7.18 13.92 -10.37
CA ILE A 108 -6.94 15.36 -10.56
C ILE A 108 -7.69 15.89 -11.79
N ALA A 109 -7.65 15.16 -12.90
CA ALA A 109 -8.38 15.53 -14.11
C ALA A 109 -9.91 15.59 -13.89
N LEU A 110 -10.44 14.80 -12.96
CA LEU A 110 -11.84 14.81 -12.55
C LEU A 110 -12.17 15.88 -11.48
N GLY A 111 -11.20 16.73 -11.11
CA GLY A 111 -11.37 17.85 -10.18
C GLY A 111 -11.05 17.54 -8.72
N GLY A 112 -10.58 16.33 -8.40
CA GLY A 112 -10.02 16.02 -7.08
C GLY A 112 -8.67 16.69 -6.86
N LYS A 113 -8.19 16.70 -5.61
CA LYS A 113 -6.86 17.25 -5.26
C LYS A 113 -6.10 16.24 -4.41
N VAL A 114 -4.80 16.16 -4.65
CA VAL A 114 -3.88 15.29 -3.91
C VAL A 114 -2.77 16.14 -3.31
N PHE A 115 -2.56 15.99 -2.01
CA PHE A 115 -1.54 16.70 -1.24
C PHE A 115 -0.57 15.69 -0.66
N PHE A 116 0.71 15.89 -0.94
CA PHE A 116 1.81 15.10 -0.40
C PHE A 116 2.49 15.83 0.74
N ASN A 117 3.25 15.09 1.57
CA ASN A 117 3.84 15.60 2.80
C ASN A 117 2.78 16.28 3.70
N ALA A 118 1.59 15.73 3.70
CA ALA A 118 0.39 16.27 4.30
C ALA A 118 -0.24 15.20 5.23
N GLN A 119 0.26 15.16 6.45
CA GLN A 119 -0.21 14.23 7.48
C GLN A 119 -1.44 14.78 8.18
N ILE A 120 -2.50 13.97 8.30
CA ILE A 120 -3.59 14.27 9.23
C ILE A 120 -3.07 14.01 10.65
N THR A 121 -2.93 15.08 11.42
CA THR A 121 -2.40 15.05 12.78
C THR A 121 -3.47 15.13 13.85
N ASP A 122 -4.69 15.58 13.47
CA ASP A 122 -5.82 15.63 14.38
C ASP A 122 -7.16 15.64 13.64
N ILE A 123 -8.25 15.33 14.37
CA ILE A 123 -9.64 15.33 13.88
C ILE A 123 -10.50 16.10 14.89
N GLU A 124 -11.27 17.05 14.39
CA GLU A 124 -12.29 17.75 15.18
C GLU A 124 -13.65 17.09 14.95
N CYS A 125 -14.27 16.65 16.03
CA CYS A 125 -15.60 16.06 16.04
C CYS A 125 -16.53 16.80 16.96
N ARG A 126 -17.78 16.99 16.54
CA ARG A 126 -18.86 17.48 17.38
C ARG A 126 -20.09 16.60 17.19
N ASN A 127 -20.75 16.22 18.28
CA ASN A 127 -21.95 15.37 18.23
C ASN A 127 -21.76 14.09 17.39
N SER A 128 -20.62 13.42 17.52
CA SER A 128 -20.25 12.23 16.75
C SER A 128 -20.12 12.45 15.24
N THR A 129 -19.99 13.69 14.80
CA THR A 129 -19.78 14.04 13.39
C THR A 129 -18.43 14.72 13.23
N VAL A 130 -17.69 14.37 12.19
CA VAL A 130 -16.43 15.05 11.83
C VAL A 130 -16.78 16.45 11.30
N GLU A 131 -16.10 17.49 11.84
CA GLU A 131 -16.24 18.88 11.37
C GLU A 131 -15.00 19.37 10.62
N ALA A 132 -13.83 18.88 11.00
CA ALA A 132 -12.57 19.24 10.34
C ALA A 132 -11.47 18.21 10.60
N VAL A 133 -10.44 18.28 9.79
CA VAL A 133 -9.14 17.62 10.02
C VAL A 133 -8.04 18.67 10.14
N ILE A 134 -7.00 18.36 10.92
CA ILE A 134 -5.81 19.20 11.05
C ILE A 134 -4.68 18.54 10.30
N ILE A 135 -4.06 19.27 9.40
CA ILE A 135 -2.94 18.82 8.58
C ILE A 135 -1.65 19.40 9.14
N ASN A 136 -0.66 18.55 9.39
CA ASN A 136 0.68 18.91 9.87
C ASN A 136 0.68 19.76 11.17
N GLY A 137 -0.37 19.62 12.00
CA GLY A 137 -0.50 20.36 13.25
C GLY A 137 -0.98 21.82 13.10
N GLU A 138 -1.17 22.33 11.89
CA GLU A 138 -1.40 23.76 11.66
C GLU A 138 -2.63 24.04 10.78
N GLN A 139 -2.76 23.35 9.66
CA GLN A 139 -3.80 23.67 8.68
C GLN A 139 -5.11 22.95 9.01
N ARG A 140 -6.14 23.72 9.32
CA ARG A 140 -7.50 23.23 9.51
C ARG A 140 -8.24 23.14 8.18
N VAL A 141 -8.81 21.97 7.87
CA VAL A 141 -9.60 21.70 6.67
C VAL A 141 -10.98 21.21 7.09
N GLU A 142 -12.02 21.96 6.78
CA GLU A 142 -13.42 21.60 7.06
C GLU A 142 -13.88 20.44 6.19
N THR A 143 -14.55 19.48 6.81
CA THR A 143 -15.15 18.34 6.13
C THR A 143 -16.20 17.70 7.03
N ASP A 144 -17.25 17.16 6.41
CA ASP A 144 -18.29 16.35 7.07
C ASP A 144 -18.08 14.83 6.84
N SER A 145 -17.12 14.46 6.02
CA SER A 145 -16.90 13.07 5.63
C SER A 145 -15.40 12.77 5.51
N LEU A 146 -14.92 11.78 6.24
CA LEU A 146 -13.52 11.38 6.28
C LEU A 146 -13.38 9.87 6.02
N PHE A 147 -12.55 9.52 5.03
CA PHE A 147 -12.13 8.15 4.76
C PHE A 147 -10.69 7.95 5.25
N LEU A 148 -10.51 7.13 6.27
CA LEU A 148 -9.20 6.77 6.80
C LEU A 148 -8.68 5.52 6.10
N ALA A 149 -7.61 5.64 5.33
CA ALA A 149 -6.93 4.56 4.63
C ALA A 149 -5.44 4.53 4.96
N ILE A 150 -5.13 4.64 6.25
CA ILE A 150 -3.80 4.93 6.81
C ILE A 150 -2.84 3.73 6.84
N GLY A 151 -3.32 2.52 6.54
CA GLY A 151 -2.54 1.29 6.69
C GLY A 151 -2.26 0.94 8.15
N HIS A 152 -1.67 -0.24 8.40
CA HIS A 152 -1.46 -0.73 9.77
C HIS A 152 -0.27 -0.10 10.49
N SER A 153 0.63 0.57 9.79
CA SER A 153 1.87 1.11 10.35
C SER A 153 1.74 2.54 10.91
N ALA A 154 0.61 3.22 10.69
CA ALA A 154 0.37 4.59 11.13
C ALA A 154 -0.01 4.64 12.62
N ARG A 155 0.89 4.21 13.51
CA ARG A 155 0.63 4.08 14.96
C ARG A 155 0.27 5.40 15.61
N ASP A 156 0.95 6.46 15.25
CA ASP A 156 0.67 7.83 15.69
C ASP A 156 -0.76 8.29 15.36
N THR A 157 -1.24 7.94 14.17
CA THR A 157 -2.62 8.23 13.79
C THR A 157 -3.62 7.38 14.59
N TYR A 158 -3.32 6.11 14.88
CA TYR A 158 -4.17 5.30 15.75
C TYR A 158 -4.20 5.84 17.18
N GLU A 159 -3.07 6.29 17.73
CA GLU A 159 -3.01 6.92 19.03
C GLU A 159 -3.84 8.22 19.08
N MET A 160 -3.75 9.05 18.04
CA MET A 160 -4.57 10.25 17.90
C MET A 160 -6.06 9.91 17.88
N LEU A 161 -6.49 8.90 17.11
CA LEU A 161 -7.88 8.47 17.03
C LEU A 161 -8.40 7.98 18.40
N MET A 162 -7.60 7.19 19.14
CA MET A 162 -7.93 6.75 20.50
C MET A 162 -8.08 7.94 21.46
N ASN A 163 -7.17 8.90 21.39
CA ASN A 163 -7.21 10.10 22.22
C ASN A 163 -8.43 10.97 21.92
N ARG A 164 -8.99 10.88 20.73
CA ARG A 164 -10.24 11.53 20.32
C ARG A 164 -11.50 10.73 20.67
N GLY A 165 -11.34 9.58 21.32
CA GLY A 165 -12.45 8.73 21.73
C GLY A 165 -13.10 7.95 20.59
N ILE A 166 -12.40 7.78 19.46
CA ILE A 166 -12.85 6.90 18.37
C ILE A 166 -12.73 5.46 18.86
N GLU A 167 -13.83 4.73 18.84
CA GLU A 167 -13.85 3.33 19.26
C GLU A 167 -13.04 2.47 18.31
N MET A 168 -12.16 1.64 18.87
CA MET A 168 -11.31 0.72 18.11
C MET A 168 -11.25 -0.64 18.81
N GLU A 169 -11.26 -1.68 17.99
CA GLU A 169 -11.14 -3.06 18.45
C GLU A 169 -9.77 -3.64 18.10
N SER A 170 -9.21 -4.45 19.02
CA SER A 170 -8.03 -5.24 18.73
C SER A 170 -8.35 -6.34 17.71
N LYS A 171 -7.55 -6.45 16.67
CA LYS A 171 -7.70 -7.49 15.65
C LYS A 171 -6.48 -8.39 15.63
N ALA A 172 -6.71 -9.70 15.68
CA ALA A 172 -5.64 -10.68 15.51
C ALA A 172 -4.98 -10.53 14.12
N PHE A 173 -3.68 -10.67 14.08
CA PHE A 173 -2.90 -10.62 12.83
C PHE A 173 -1.85 -11.73 12.82
N ALA A 174 -1.42 -12.12 11.62
CA ALA A 174 -0.31 -13.05 11.45
C ALA A 174 1.00 -12.34 11.73
N ILE A 175 1.83 -12.91 12.59
CA ILE A 175 3.18 -12.44 12.87
C ILE A 175 4.19 -13.46 12.33
N GLY A 176 5.31 -12.99 11.81
CA GLY A 176 6.38 -13.81 11.32
C GLY A 176 7.69 -13.03 11.26
N VAL A 177 8.76 -13.76 11.00
CA VAL A 177 10.09 -13.20 10.79
C VAL A 177 10.54 -13.45 9.35
N ARG A 178 11.31 -12.52 8.80
CA ARG A 178 12.04 -12.75 7.55
C ARG A 178 13.40 -13.35 7.90
N ILE A 179 13.70 -14.48 7.24
CA ILE A 179 15.01 -15.12 7.36
C ILE A 179 15.66 -15.05 5.98
N GLU A 180 16.91 -14.62 5.94
CA GLU A 180 17.70 -14.56 4.71
C GLU A 180 18.83 -15.58 4.80
N HIS A 181 19.05 -16.31 3.71
CA HIS A 181 20.10 -17.29 3.55
C HIS A 181 20.85 -17.09 2.23
N PRO A 182 22.15 -17.48 2.14
CA PRO A 182 22.79 -17.57 0.84
C PRO A 182 22.01 -18.52 -0.09
N GLN A 183 21.82 -18.14 -1.35
CA GLN A 183 21.05 -18.93 -2.34
C GLN A 183 21.56 -20.37 -2.42
N GLU A 184 22.89 -20.57 -2.42
CA GLU A 184 23.51 -21.90 -2.47
C GLU A 184 23.08 -22.82 -1.31
N PHE A 185 22.86 -22.25 -0.10
CA PHE A 185 22.36 -23.02 1.05
C PHE A 185 20.94 -23.53 0.80
N ILE A 186 20.10 -22.67 0.26
CA ILE A 186 18.70 -23.04 -0.08
C ILE A 186 18.70 -24.08 -1.20
N ASP A 187 19.46 -23.86 -2.26
CA ASP A 187 19.53 -24.74 -3.44
C ASP A 187 20.01 -26.15 -3.03
N LYS A 188 21.05 -26.23 -2.22
CA LYS A 188 21.54 -27.50 -1.69
C LYS A 188 20.51 -28.23 -0.81
N SER A 189 19.81 -27.47 0.05
CA SER A 189 18.80 -28.02 0.93
C SER A 189 17.59 -28.55 0.16
N GLN A 190 17.18 -27.87 -0.89
CA GLN A 190 15.99 -28.18 -1.67
C GLN A 190 16.24 -29.26 -2.74
N TYR A 191 17.37 -29.17 -3.44
CA TYR A 191 17.68 -29.98 -4.64
C TYR A 191 18.83 -30.96 -4.45
N GLY A 192 19.48 -30.95 -3.29
CA GLY A 192 20.60 -31.83 -2.98
C GLY A 192 21.93 -31.34 -3.57
N VAL A 193 22.93 -32.24 -3.55
CA VAL A 193 24.31 -31.90 -3.94
C VAL A 193 24.49 -31.60 -5.43
N ASP A 194 23.57 -32.05 -6.26
CA ASP A 194 23.59 -31.90 -7.71
C ASP A 194 22.81 -30.67 -8.20
N PHE A 195 22.44 -29.73 -7.33
CA PHE A 195 21.64 -28.56 -7.65
C PHE A 195 22.22 -27.71 -8.81
N ASN A 196 23.54 -27.72 -9.00
CA ASN A 196 24.20 -27.02 -10.11
C ASN A 196 23.87 -27.58 -11.50
N LYS A 197 23.27 -28.78 -11.57
CA LYS A 197 22.83 -29.42 -12.81
C LYS A 197 21.41 -29.02 -13.20
N ILE A 198 20.67 -28.35 -12.32
CA ILE A 198 19.31 -27.91 -12.56
C ILE A 198 19.36 -26.59 -13.32
N ASP A 199 18.60 -26.49 -14.41
CA ASP A 199 18.46 -25.24 -15.15
C ASP A 199 17.85 -24.17 -14.23
N LYS A 200 18.59 -23.08 -13.99
CA LYS A 200 18.15 -22.00 -13.12
C LYS A 200 16.89 -21.29 -13.61
N MET A 201 16.54 -21.41 -14.89
CA MET A 201 15.29 -20.88 -15.46
C MET A 201 14.06 -21.74 -15.10
N ALA A 202 14.27 -22.98 -14.64
CA ALA A 202 13.20 -23.87 -14.20
C ALA A 202 12.88 -23.73 -12.71
N ILE A 203 13.64 -22.93 -11.97
CA ILE A 203 13.40 -22.67 -10.55
C ILE A 203 12.42 -21.50 -10.45
N ASP A 204 11.15 -21.84 -10.31
CA ASP A 204 10.11 -20.84 -10.06
C ASP A 204 10.33 -20.22 -8.67
N PHE A 205 10.57 -18.91 -8.62
CA PHE A 205 10.90 -18.16 -7.40
C PHE A 205 9.74 -18.04 -6.39
N ASP A 206 8.64 -18.74 -6.60
CA ASP A 206 7.48 -18.74 -5.70
C ASP A 206 7.71 -19.46 -4.34
N PHE A 207 8.93 -19.91 -4.06
CA PHE A 207 9.25 -20.68 -2.85
C PHE A 207 9.42 -19.87 -1.55
N PHE A 208 9.24 -18.57 -1.55
CA PHE A 208 9.31 -17.75 -0.33
C PHE A 208 8.04 -17.75 0.53
N ASN A 209 7.05 -18.56 0.19
CA ASN A 209 5.87 -18.76 1.04
C ASN A 209 5.97 -20.04 1.89
N ILE A 210 7.05 -20.19 2.67
CA ILE A 210 6.98 -21.10 3.83
C ILE A 210 6.15 -20.39 4.91
N ILE A 211 4.84 -20.49 4.76
CA ILE A 211 3.91 -20.23 5.84
C ILE A 211 4.05 -21.44 6.78
N PHE A 212 4.57 -21.22 7.97
CA PHE A 212 4.40 -22.17 9.07
C PHE A 212 2.92 -22.15 9.44
N PRO A 213 2.17 -23.24 9.17
CA PRO A 213 0.83 -23.33 9.67
C PRO A 213 0.91 -23.72 11.16
N TYR A 214 0.30 -22.89 11.98
CA TYR A 214 -0.18 -23.19 13.31
C TYR A 214 0.83 -23.63 14.39
N LEU A 215 1.12 -22.71 15.30
CA LEU A 215 1.19 -23.06 16.72
C LEU A 215 -0.17 -22.71 17.32
N SER A 216 -0.97 -23.75 17.54
CA SER A 216 -2.16 -23.75 18.38
C SER A 216 -1.77 -23.55 19.83
#